data_f06d6844c1ad0c6988330e32155e2780
#
_entry.id   f06d6844c1ad0c6988330e32155e2780
#
_cell.length_a   1.000
_cell.length_b   1.000
_cell.length_c   1.000
_cell.angle_alpha   90.00
_cell.angle_beta   90.00
_cell.angle_gamma   90.00
#
_symmetry.space_group_name_H-M   'P 1'
#
loop_
_entity.id
_entity.type
_entity.pdbx_description
1 polymer ?
#
loop_
_entity_poly.entity_id
_entity_poly.type
_entity_poly.pdbx_seq_one_letter_code
_entity_poly.pdbx_strand_id
1 'polypeptide(L)'
;MRFSFLLLSFFILFSCKTQNEDKKVATAEKADGSIEAEAPKVAATSLAEAKNFVGKKASEVQLFEKFNLNNRIEKLLGAEYAEFKADWNEENNISQDGEILYLTGCRKGACNENKYFLLLDMMESNINIINIRNGRPRSFEEGAVIGMTDKVASEFEQIRNADGL
;
A
#
# COMPACT_ATOMS: atom_id res chain seq x y z
N MET A 1 9.93 -44.57 -28.51
CA MET A 1 8.59 -44.97 -28.10
C MET A 1 7.66 -43.78 -28.21
N ARG A 2 6.74 -43.88 -29.18
CA ARG A 2 5.72 -42.85 -29.45
C ARG A 2 4.52 -43.14 -28.53
N PHE A 3 4.03 -42.12 -27.81
CA PHE A 3 2.67 -42.19 -27.27
C PHE A 3 1.96 -40.87 -27.62
N SER A 4 1.04 -41.09 -28.55
CA SER A 4 0.03 -40.15 -29.02
C SER A 4 -1.23 -40.36 -28.16
N PHE A 5 -1.82 -39.30 -27.59
CA PHE A 5 -3.20 -39.31 -27.05
C PHE A 5 -3.77 -37.90 -27.26
N LEU A 6 -4.49 -37.77 -28.30
CA LEU A 6 -5.91 -37.69 -28.55
C LEU A 6 -6.71 -36.72 -27.69
N LEU A 7 -7.22 -35.71 -28.41
CA LEU A 7 -8.26 -34.74 -28.13
C LEU A 7 -9.43 -35.26 -27.26
N LEU A 8 -9.97 -34.40 -26.40
CA LEU A 8 -11.42 -34.29 -26.26
C LEU A 8 -11.84 -32.86 -25.97
N SER A 9 -12.48 -32.26 -26.96
CA SER A 9 -13.17 -31.00 -27.02
C SER A 9 -14.51 -31.13 -26.27
N PHE A 10 -14.80 -30.25 -25.31
CA PHE A 10 -16.15 -30.14 -24.75
C PHE A 10 -16.62 -28.68 -24.85
N PHE A 11 -17.38 -28.43 -25.91
CA PHE A 11 -18.14 -27.20 -26.09
C PHE A 11 -19.45 -27.32 -25.29
N ILE A 12 -19.64 -26.45 -24.32
CA ILE A 12 -20.96 -26.23 -23.71
C ILE A 12 -21.42 -24.83 -24.07
N LEU A 13 -22.35 -24.78 -25.02
CA LEU A 13 -23.11 -23.58 -25.36
C LEU A 13 -24.25 -23.43 -24.34
N PHE A 14 -24.22 -22.39 -23.52
CA PHE A 14 -25.41 -21.95 -22.76
C PHE A 14 -26.06 -20.77 -23.50
N SER A 15 -27.20 -21.10 -24.11
CA SER A 15 -28.13 -20.17 -24.75
C SER A 15 -28.93 -19.42 -23.68
N CYS A 16 -28.80 -18.11 -23.63
CA CYS A 16 -29.71 -17.26 -22.85
C CYS A 16 -30.92 -16.90 -23.67
N LYS A 17 -32.09 -17.23 -23.17
CA LYS A 17 -33.38 -16.94 -23.75
C LYS A 17 -33.98 -15.68 -23.09
N THR A 18 -34.17 -14.66 -23.92
CA THR A 18 -34.88 -13.42 -23.60
C THR A 18 -36.39 -13.70 -23.51
N GLN A 19 -37.05 -13.19 -22.51
CA GLN A 19 -38.51 -12.95 -22.58
C GLN A 19 -38.84 -11.60 -21.98
N ASN A 20 -39.28 -10.73 -22.87
CA ASN A 20 -40.06 -9.54 -22.57
C ASN A 20 -41.49 -9.96 -22.27
N GLU A 21 -42.11 -9.38 -21.27
CA GLU A 21 -43.56 -9.16 -21.24
C GLU A 21 -43.87 -7.87 -20.49
N ASP A 22 -44.46 -6.98 -21.26
CA ASP A 22 -45.13 -5.75 -20.82
C ASP A 22 -46.34 -6.07 -19.93
N LYS A 23 -46.47 -5.36 -18.81
CA LYS A 23 -47.81 -5.02 -18.30
C LYS A 23 -47.82 -3.70 -17.52
N LYS A 24 -48.61 -2.83 -18.06
CA LYS A 24 -48.97 -1.48 -17.65
C LYS A 24 -49.94 -1.53 -16.45
N VAL A 25 -49.91 -0.43 -15.68
CA VAL A 25 -50.99 0.25 -14.93
C VAL A 25 -50.90 0.32 -13.42
N ALA A 26 -50.83 1.56 -13.03
CA ALA A 26 -51.48 2.36 -11.96
C ALA A 26 -50.83 2.45 -10.58
N THR A 27 -50.33 3.66 -10.34
CA THR A 27 -50.60 4.59 -9.24
C THR A 27 -50.81 4.01 -7.82
N ALA A 28 -49.88 4.26 -6.93
CA ALA A 28 -50.12 4.79 -5.59
C ALA A 28 -48.84 5.33 -4.99
N GLU A 29 -48.90 6.58 -4.72
CA GLU A 29 -47.98 7.41 -3.94
C GLU A 29 -47.82 6.86 -2.51
N LYS A 30 -46.58 6.59 -2.09
CA LYS A 30 -46.21 6.68 -0.68
C LYS A 30 -44.71 6.94 -0.58
N ALA A 31 -44.41 8.16 -0.17
CA ALA A 31 -43.08 8.56 0.29
C ALA A 31 -42.66 7.66 1.45
N ASP A 32 -41.60 6.90 1.27
CA ASP A 32 -40.80 6.40 2.37
C ASP A 32 -39.37 6.81 2.07
N GLY A 33 -38.96 7.89 2.75
CA GLY A 33 -37.62 8.41 2.71
C GLY A 33 -36.68 7.47 3.45
N SER A 34 -36.22 6.43 2.77
CA SER A 34 -35.04 5.70 3.23
C SER A 34 -33.84 6.64 3.05
N ILE A 35 -33.53 7.36 4.14
CA ILE A 35 -32.23 8.00 4.29
C ILE A 35 -31.24 6.85 4.43
N GLU A 36 -30.69 6.45 3.29
CA GLU A 36 -29.50 5.62 3.27
C GLU A 36 -28.41 6.45 3.97
N ALA A 37 -28.17 6.13 5.23
CA ALA A 37 -27.11 6.74 6.00
C ALA A 37 -25.81 6.34 5.31
N GLU A 38 -25.30 7.25 4.47
CA GLU A 38 -23.95 7.16 3.92
C GLU A 38 -23.01 6.99 5.11
N ALA A 39 -22.42 5.81 5.25
CA ALA A 39 -21.41 5.55 6.27
C ALA A 39 -20.36 6.67 6.15
N PRO A 40 -19.91 7.26 7.27
CA PRO A 40 -18.97 8.35 7.22
C PRO A 40 -17.73 7.87 6.45
N LYS A 41 -17.55 8.42 5.25
CA LYS A 41 -16.34 8.26 4.46
C LYS A 41 -15.24 8.85 5.33
N VAL A 42 -14.51 8.00 6.05
CA VAL A 42 -13.33 8.42 6.80
C VAL A 42 -12.46 9.12 5.77
N ALA A 43 -12.40 10.43 5.84
CA ALA A 43 -11.57 11.22 4.96
C ALA A 43 -10.16 10.66 5.10
N ALA A 44 -9.62 10.09 4.04
CA ALA A 44 -8.24 9.64 4.00
C ALA A 44 -7.39 10.86 4.36
N THR A 45 -6.75 10.83 5.51
CA THR A 45 -5.96 11.96 5.99
C THR A 45 -4.82 12.13 5.00
N SER A 46 -4.83 13.23 4.26
CA SER A 46 -3.85 13.51 3.20
C SER A 46 -2.43 13.47 3.74
N LEU A 47 -1.52 12.80 3.01
CA LEU A 47 -0.09 12.80 3.34
C LEU A 47 0.60 14.14 3.02
N ALA A 48 -0.09 15.09 2.38
CA ALA A 48 0.50 16.38 1.97
C ALA A 48 1.13 17.16 3.14
N GLU A 49 0.61 17.01 4.36
CA GLU A 49 1.16 17.67 5.54
C GLU A 49 2.43 17.02 6.07
N ALA A 50 2.75 15.79 5.66
CA ALA A 50 3.92 15.06 6.11
C ALA A 50 5.24 15.76 5.71
N LYS A 51 5.22 16.59 4.66
CA LYS A 51 6.34 17.45 4.25
C LYS A 51 6.88 18.33 5.39
N ASN A 52 6.04 18.68 6.37
CA ASN A 52 6.44 19.51 7.51
C ASN A 52 7.39 18.78 8.47
N PHE A 53 7.60 17.49 8.27
CA PHE A 53 8.46 16.66 9.11
C PHE A 53 9.80 16.31 8.45
N VAL A 54 10.07 16.81 7.26
CA VAL A 54 11.36 16.62 6.57
C VAL A 54 12.51 17.09 7.45
N GLY A 55 13.57 16.29 7.51
CA GLY A 55 14.74 16.51 8.36
C GLY A 55 14.62 16.03 9.81
N LYS A 56 13.43 15.53 10.22
CA LYS A 56 13.19 14.96 11.54
C LYS A 56 13.10 13.44 11.47
N LYS A 57 13.26 12.76 12.60
CA LYS A 57 13.02 11.33 12.71
C LYS A 57 11.53 11.04 12.82
N ALA A 58 11.09 9.89 12.31
CA ALA A 58 9.70 9.48 12.41
C ALA A 58 9.24 9.34 13.87
N SER A 59 10.10 8.84 14.74
CA SER A 59 9.84 8.72 16.19
C SER A 59 9.68 10.08 16.87
N GLU A 60 10.51 11.08 16.53
CA GLU A 60 10.45 12.43 17.12
C GLU A 60 9.12 13.13 16.86
N VAL A 61 8.56 12.92 15.66
CA VAL A 61 7.30 13.56 15.24
C VAL A 61 6.10 12.65 15.40
N GLN A 62 6.29 11.43 15.90
CA GLN A 62 5.25 10.41 16.00
C GLN A 62 4.54 10.19 14.66
N LEU A 63 5.33 10.05 13.58
CA LEU A 63 4.82 9.99 12.21
C LEU A 63 3.80 8.87 12.03
N PHE A 64 4.07 7.70 12.61
CA PHE A 64 3.21 6.52 12.46
C PHE A 64 1.83 6.67 13.12
N GLU A 65 1.70 7.57 14.12
CA GLU A 65 0.42 7.91 14.76
C GLU A 65 -0.40 8.91 13.92
N LYS A 66 0.22 9.52 12.91
CA LYS A 66 -0.41 10.49 12.02
C LYS A 66 -0.87 9.84 10.73
N PHE A 67 -1.74 10.52 10.01
CA PHE A 67 -2.20 10.10 8.67
C PHE A 67 -2.74 8.67 8.59
N ASN A 68 -3.14 8.13 9.75
CA ASN A 68 -3.58 6.73 9.88
C ASN A 68 -2.49 5.71 9.43
N LEU A 69 -1.20 6.10 9.48
CA LEU A 69 -0.11 5.29 8.94
C LEU A 69 0.02 3.93 9.63
N ASN A 70 -0.11 3.86 10.96
CA ASN A 70 -0.05 2.58 11.67
C ASN A 70 -1.04 1.56 11.08
N ASN A 71 -2.32 1.94 10.94
CA ASN A 71 -3.35 1.04 10.42
C ASN A 71 -3.12 0.68 8.94
N ARG A 72 -2.63 1.65 8.15
CA ARG A 72 -2.31 1.44 6.73
C ARG A 72 -1.16 0.46 6.57
N ILE A 73 -0.09 0.64 7.33
CA ILE A 73 1.10 -0.23 7.33
C ILE A 73 0.74 -1.63 7.86
N GLU A 74 -0.05 -1.72 8.93
CA GLU A 74 -0.54 -3.00 9.46
C GLU A 74 -1.32 -3.78 8.41
N LYS A 75 -2.25 -3.11 7.73
CA LYS A 75 -3.01 -3.73 6.64
C LYS A 75 -2.11 -4.18 5.48
N LEU A 76 -1.09 -3.38 5.17
CA LEU A 76 -0.17 -3.62 4.08
C LEU A 76 0.78 -4.80 4.35
N LEU A 77 1.36 -4.86 5.55
CA LEU A 77 2.32 -5.88 5.96
C LEU A 77 1.66 -7.15 6.51
N GLY A 78 0.42 -7.05 6.99
CA GLY A 78 -0.28 -8.18 7.60
C GLY A 78 0.52 -8.81 8.75
N ALA A 79 0.84 -10.09 8.64
CA ALA A 79 1.58 -10.81 9.68
C ALA A 79 2.99 -10.26 9.96
N GLU A 80 3.60 -9.53 9.02
CA GLU A 80 4.94 -8.95 9.16
C GLU A 80 4.94 -7.62 9.91
N TYR A 81 3.77 -7.04 10.21
CA TYR A 81 3.67 -5.75 10.90
C TYR A 81 4.28 -5.76 12.31
N ALA A 82 4.11 -6.86 13.05
CA ALA A 82 4.69 -6.99 14.38
C ALA A 82 6.23 -6.93 14.35
N GLU A 83 6.85 -7.57 13.35
CA GLU A 83 8.29 -7.51 13.13
C GLU A 83 8.74 -6.11 12.71
N PHE A 84 8.02 -5.48 11.77
CA PHE A 84 8.27 -4.09 11.37
C PHE A 84 8.32 -3.15 12.58
N LYS A 85 7.34 -3.22 13.47
CA LYS A 85 7.31 -2.39 14.69
C LYS A 85 8.46 -2.70 15.66
N ALA A 86 8.81 -3.96 15.81
CA ALA A 86 9.91 -4.38 16.68
C ALA A 86 11.28 -3.95 16.15
N ASP A 87 11.42 -3.91 14.82
CA ASP A 87 12.66 -3.61 14.14
C ASP A 87 12.86 -2.11 13.85
N TRP A 88 11.81 -1.29 13.93
CA TRP A 88 11.91 0.15 13.69
C TRP A 88 12.40 0.91 14.94
N ASN A 89 13.68 0.76 15.31
CA ASN A 89 14.26 1.42 16.48
C ASN A 89 15.63 2.08 16.24
N GLU A 90 16.15 2.00 15.03
CA GLU A 90 17.18 2.86 14.46
C GLU A 90 16.67 3.39 13.13
N GLU A 91 16.81 4.70 12.88
CA GLU A 91 16.16 5.32 11.72
C GLU A 91 16.94 6.54 11.22
N ASN A 92 16.84 6.79 9.91
CA ASN A 92 17.27 8.02 9.27
C ASN A 92 16.21 9.11 9.39
N ASN A 93 16.61 10.35 9.14
CA ASN A 93 15.66 11.46 9.03
C ASN A 93 14.77 11.27 7.81
N ILE A 94 13.53 11.78 7.91
CA ILE A 94 12.61 11.87 6.78
C ILE A 94 13.24 12.76 5.72
N SER A 95 13.38 12.22 4.52
CA SER A 95 13.90 12.90 3.34
C SER A 95 12.80 13.13 2.32
N GLN A 96 13.02 14.08 1.40
CA GLN A 96 12.06 14.43 0.35
C GLN A 96 12.77 14.58 -0.99
N ASP A 97 12.09 14.14 -2.05
CA ASP A 97 12.41 14.51 -3.42
C ASP A 97 11.11 14.62 -4.24
N GLY A 98 10.84 15.82 -4.78
CA GLY A 98 9.53 16.12 -5.36
C GLY A 98 8.39 15.89 -4.38
N GLU A 99 7.41 15.10 -4.80
CA GLU A 99 6.24 14.74 -4.00
C GLU A 99 6.43 13.45 -3.19
N ILE A 100 7.63 12.86 -3.23
CA ILE A 100 7.93 11.63 -2.52
C ILE A 100 8.70 11.95 -1.24
N LEU A 101 8.16 11.52 -0.10
CA LEU A 101 8.90 11.40 1.14
C LEU A 101 9.42 9.97 1.28
N TYR A 102 10.61 9.85 1.83
CA TYR A 102 11.18 8.53 2.09
C TYR A 102 11.99 8.53 3.39
N LEU A 103 11.97 7.40 4.04
CA LEU A 103 12.67 7.19 5.31
C LEU A 103 13.03 5.72 5.47
N THR A 104 14.03 5.47 6.29
CA THR A 104 14.54 4.11 6.52
C THR A 104 14.57 3.82 8.01
N GLY A 105 14.21 2.60 8.36
CA GLY A 105 14.32 2.10 9.73
C GLY A 105 14.80 0.66 9.75
N CYS A 106 15.46 0.28 10.86
CA CYS A 106 15.95 -1.06 11.08
C CYS A 106 16.07 -1.37 12.57
N ARG A 107 16.38 -2.63 12.90
CA ARG A 107 16.72 -3.03 14.26
C ARG A 107 18.14 -2.59 14.57
N LYS A 108 18.31 -1.83 15.65
CA LYS A 108 19.62 -1.37 16.13
C LYS A 108 20.60 -2.53 16.28
N GLY A 109 21.75 -2.40 15.64
CA GLY A 109 22.81 -3.41 15.61
C GLY A 109 22.57 -4.58 14.66
N ALA A 110 21.49 -4.57 13.89
CA ALA A 110 21.15 -5.61 12.89
C ALA A 110 20.63 -5.03 11.58
N CYS A 111 21.00 -3.80 11.24
CA CYS A 111 20.55 -3.12 10.02
C CYS A 111 21.04 -3.79 8.73
N ASN A 112 22.12 -4.56 8.78
CA ASN A 112 22.60 -5.37 7.67
C ASN A 112 21.72 -6.61 7.41
N GLU A 113 21.00 -7.09 8.42
CA GLU A 113 20.15 -8.28 8.31
C GLU A 113 18.75 -7.94 7.81
N ASN A 114 18.14 -6.89 8.41
CA ASN A 114 16.77 -6.49 8.10
C ASN A 114 16.58 -4.97 8.23
N LYS A 115 16.14 -4.34 7.19
CA LYS A 115 15.79 -2.92 7.16
C LYS A 115 14.58 -2.66 6.27
N TYR A 116 13.95 -1.52 6.51
CA TYR A 116 12.76 -1.10 5.78
C TYR A 116 13.00 0.25 5.15
N PHE A 117 12.59 0.39 3.90
CA PHE A 117 12.56 1.64 3.16
C PHE A 117 11.09 1.99 2.89
N LEU A 118 10.61 3.06 3.51
CA LEU A 118 9.22 3.52 3.41
C LEU A 118 9.14 4.70 2.44
N LEU A 119 8.25 4.61 1.48
CA LEU A 119 7.93 5.65 0.51
C LEU A 119 6.50 6.15 0.78
N LEU A 120 6.34 7.47 0.81
CA LEU A 120 5.07 8.17 0.97
C LEU A 120 4.88 9.11 -0.23
N ASP A 121 3.90 8.84 -1.08
CA ASP A 121 3.48 9.76 -2.13
C ASP A 121 2.46 10.74 -1.55
N MET A 122 2.84 12.02 -1.48
CA MET A 122 2.02 13.06 -0.89
C MET A 122 0.85 13.48 -1.79
N MET A 123 1.00 13.37 -3.12
CA MET A 123 -0.06 13.71 -4.07
C MET A 123 -1.15 12.66 -4.08
N GLU A 124 -0.77 11.42 -4.28
CA GLU A 124 -1.70 10.29 -4.40
C GLU A 124 -2.11 9.74 -3.03
N SER A 125 -1.52 10.27 -1.94
CA SER A 125 -1.71 9.77 -0.58
C SER A 125 -1.52 8.25 -0.51
N ASN A 126 -0.47 7.73 -1.14
CA ASN A 126 -0.14 6.32 -1.26
C ASN A 126 1.11 5.97 -0.47
N ILE A 127 1.24 4.73 -0.02
CA ILE A 127 2.43 4.23 0.68
C ILE A 127 2.94 2.94 0.06
N ASN A 128 4.27 2.85 -0.02
CA ASN A 128 4.96 1.60 -0.35
C ASN A 128 6.04 1.34 0.69
N ILE A 129 6.25 0.07 1.01
CA ILE A 129 7.29 -0.38 1.92
C ILE A 129 8.16 -1.38 1.21
N ILE A 130 9.47 -1.18 1.25
CA ILE A 130 10.43 -2.16 0.77
C ILE A 130 11.16 -2.72 1.97
N ASN A 131 10.93 -3.99 2.27
CA ASN A 131 11.71 -4.72 3.26
C ASN A 131 12.95 -5.30 2.60
N ILE A 132 14.11 -5.02 3.16
CA ILE A 132 15.40 -5.47 2.65
C ILE A 132 16.00 -6.44 3.66
N ARG A 133 16.00 -7.74 3.34
CA ARG A 133 16.58 -8.80 4.17
C ARG A 133 17.85 -9.36 3.52
N ASN A 134 18.96 -9.22 4.19
CA ASN A 134 20.26 -9.67 3.66
C ASN A 134 20.49 -9.16 2.22
N GLY A 135 20.23 -7.87 1.98
CA GLY A 135 20.37 -7.20 0.69
C GLY A 135 19.31 -7.54 -0.36
N ARG A 136 18.32 -8.38 -0.03
CA ARG A 136 17.24 -8.78 -0.95
C ARG A 136 15.98 -7.97 -0.67
N PRO A 137 15.55 -7.10 -1.60
CA PRO A 137 14.36 -6.30 -1.43
C PRO A 137 13.09 -7.10 -1.71
N ARG A 138 12.03 -6.83 -0.93
CA ARG A 138 10.67 -7.25 -1.16
C ARG A 138 9.75 -6.07 -0.96
N SER A 139 8.93 -5.77 -1.94
CA SER A 139 8.02 -4.62 -1.95
C SER A 139 6.62 -4.99 -1.47
N PHE A 140 5.97 -4.03 -0.83
CA PHE A 140 4.57 -4.04 -0.43
C PHE A 140 3.97 -2.71 -0.86
N GLU A 141 2.91 -2.76 -1.65
CA GLU A 141 2.26 -1.59 -2.23
C GLU A 141 0.81 -1.51 -1.75
N GLU A 142 0.42 -0.35 -1.21
CA GLU A 142 -0.98 -0.11 -0.80
C GLU A 142 -1.91 0.08 -2.00
N GLY A 143 -1.41 0.76 -3.01
CA GLY A 143 -2.11 1.02 -4.26
C GLY A 143 -1.19 0.76 -5.45
N ALA A 144 -0.91 1.78 -6.24
CA ALA A 144 0.08 1.70 -7.30
C ALA A 144 1.52 1.73 -6.75
N VAL A 145 2.46 1.15 -7.49
CA VAL A 145 3.89 1.29 -7.20
C VAL A 145 4.28 2.77 -7.28
N ILE A 146 4.88 3.28 -6.21
CA ILE A 146 5.44 4.64 -6.19
C ILE A 146 6.74 4.62 -6.99
N GLY A 147 6.77 5.39 -8.09
CA GLY A 147 7.97 5.54 -8.90
C GLY A 147 9.06 6.30 -8.14
N MET A 148 10.25 5.75 -8.06
CA MET A 148 11.38 6.44 -7.48
C MET A 148 11.98 7.42 -8.49
N THR A 149 12.29 8.64 -8.05
CA THR A 149 13.15 9.55 -8.81
C THR A 149 14.58 9.02 -8.83
N ASP A 150 15.44 9.52 -9.70
CA ASP A 150 16.85 9.12 -9.76
C ASP A 150 17.56 9.29 -8.42
N LYS A 151 17.24 10.36 -7.68
CA LYS A 151 17.79 10.62 -6.35
C LYS A 151 17.33 9.56 -5.35
N VAL A 152 16.02 9.29 -5.26
CA VAL A 152 15.46 8.29 -4.34
C VAL A 152 15.99 6.90 -4.67
N ALA A 153 16.09 6.55 -5.95
CA ALA A 153 16.65 5.27 -6.40
C ALA A 153 18.13 5.12 -6.01
N SER A 154 18.92 6.18 -6.18
CA SER A 154 20.33 6.20 -5.77
C SER A 154 20.50 6.00 -4.26
N GLU A 155 19.69 6.68 -3.44
CA GLU A 155 19.72 6.52 -1.99
C GLU A 155 19.24 5.13 -1.56
N PHE A 156 18.20 4.62 -2.21
CA PHE A 156 17.75 3.24 -1.98
C PHE A 156 18.86 2.22 -2.21
N GLU A 157 19.60 2.34 -3.32
CA GLU A 157 20.72 1.44 -3.62
C GLU A 157 21.87 1.57 -2.61
N GLN A 158 22.17 2.78 -2.14
CA GLN A 158 23.16 2.98 -1.09
C GLN A 158 22.72 2.30 0.21
N ILE A 159 21.47 2.50 0.63
CA ILE A 159 20.91 1.88 1.84
C ILE A 159 20.87 0.36 1.70
N ARG A 160 20.47 -0.15 0.54
CA ARG A 160 20.40 -1.60 0.28
C ARG A 160 21.77 -2.28 0.48
N ASN A 161 22.82 -1.62 0.05
CA ASN A 161 24.17 -2.17 0.04
C ASN A 161 25.00 -1.81 1.28
N ALA A 162 24.49 -0.94 2.17
CA ALA A 162 25.18 -0.54 3.38
C ALA A 162 25.05 -1.60 4.49
N ASP A 163 26.05 -1.68 5.35
CA ASP A 163 26.02 -2.52 6.56
C ASP A 163 25.23 -1.87 7.71
N GLY A 164 24.81 -0.61 7.57
CA GLY A 164 24.01 0.16 8.52
C GLY A 164 22.98 1.06 7.82
N LEU A 165 22.49 2.08 8.55
CA LEU A 165 21.68 3.18 8.02
C LEU A 165 22.53 4.41 7.74
#